data_c1dbfe76551fbc11080f8ff7ed67b632
#
_entry.id   c1dbfe76551fbc11080f8ff7ed67b632
#
_cell.length_a   1.000
_cell.length_b   1.000
_cell.length_c   1.000
_cell.angle_alpha   90.00
_cell.angle_beta   90.00
_cell.angle_gamma   90.00
#
_symmetry.space_group_name_H-M   'P 1'
#
loop_
_entity.id
_entity.type
_entity.pdbx_description
1 polymer ?
#
loop_
_entity_poly.entity_id
_entity_poly.type
_entity_poly.pdbx_seq_one_letter_code
_entity_poly.pdbx_strand_id
1 'polypeptide(L)'
;MTFVRPFTLSVPDAVLDDLRDRLARSRLLDDSPRRPRSGMTAAYHRQLVKSWRDFDWRARERWLGRHPQFLADIEDTTIHFAHLRASRADAPALLVMHGWPHTFALQLDFADLLPDFHVVVVSLPGFAFSTPYAEGAVTERRLAVTLHTLMTDVLGYRRYLTYGEDVSANVNDLIAASHPDAVAGVLVTHAHFPTPDERHQVTSLEERAFFARLAASHEKDGAYGHVQATRPDTLAAALNDSPAGLLAWLAEKLVEWSDTPPGDPAAVEARISRERILTEAMIYWVTQSIGSSFRPYYEGADTPGPIPPVRVPAAVFIQRHEYDYPESLARGFYQDLRVFERLDVGGHFAVAEVPDAMAARTRAFAVALGLLS
;
A
#
# COMPACT_ATOMS: atom_id res chain seq x y z
N MET A 1 3.30 -28.35 -7.94
CA MET A 1 4.44 -27.79 -7.18
C MET A 1 4.55 -26.32 -7.56
N THR A 2 4.36 -25.41 -6.62
CA THR A 2 4.53 -23.98 -6.83
C THR A 2 6.02 -23.71 -7.00
N PHE A 3 6.40 -23.10 -8.12
CA PHE A 3 7.81 -22.88 -8.44
C PHE A 3 8.18 -21.42 -8.14
N VAL A 4 9.14 -21.20 -7.24
CA VAL A 4 9.72 -19.89 -6.98
C VAL A 4 10.94 -19.69 -7.88
N ARG A 5 10.95 -18.60 -8.66
CA ARG A 5 12.06 -18.24 -9.55
C ARG A 5 12.59 -16.85 -9.23
N PRO A 6 13.90 -16.61 -9.33
CA PRO A 6 14.45 -15.27 -9.20
C PRO A 6 13.86 -14.31 -10.23
N PHE A 7 13.67 -13.06 -9.81
CA PHE A 7 13.25 -11.97 -10.67
C PHE A 7 14.36 -10.92 -10.73
N THR A 8 14.66 -10.45 -11.92
CA THR A 8 15.61 -9.35 -12.15
C THR A 8 14.89 -8.23 -12.89
N LEU A 9 14.80 -7.08 -12.24
CA LEU A 9 14.24 -5.88 -12.86
C LEU A 9 15.19 -5.37 -13.94
N SER A 10 14.73 -5.28 -15.16
CA SER A 10 15.48 -4.73 -16.30
C SER A 10 14.52 -4.10 -17.30
N VAL A 11 14.48 -2.78 -17.35
CA VAL A 11 13.63 -2.04 -18.28
C VAL A 11 14.40 -1.79 -19.57
N PRO A 12 13.86 -2.16 -20.76
CA PRO A 12 14.52 -1.89 -22.02
C PRO A 12 14.77 -0.38 -22.26
N ASP A 13 15.91 -0.01 -22.84
CA ASP A 13 16.24 1.39 -23.15
C ASP A 13 15.18 2.05 -24.03
N ALA A 14 14.61 1.33 -24.98
CA ALA A 14 13.55 1.84 -25.84
C ALA A 14 12.30 2.32 -25.06
N VAL A 15 11.98 1.67 -23.91
CA VAL A 15 10.88 2.09 -23.03
C VAL A 15 11.24 3.40 -22.31
N LEU A 16 12.50 3.54 -21.88
CA LEU A 16 12.99 4.75 -21.23
C LEU A 16 13.05 5.92 -22.20
N ASP A 17 13.44 5.69 -23.44
CA ASP A 17 13.52 6.70 -24.49
C ASP A 17 12.12 7.16 -24.90
N ASP A 18 11.15 6.24 -25.10
CA ASP A 18 9.74 6.58 -25.33
C ASP A 18 9.15 7.43 -24.19
N LEU A 19 9.43 7.06 -22.95
CA LEU A 19 9.01 7.84 -21.77
C LEU A 19 9.57 9.27 -21.81
N ARG A 20 10.87 9.44 -22.05
CA ARG A 20 11.51 10.76 -22.12
C ARG A 20 10.90 11.62 -23.23
N ASP A 21 10.66 11.03 -24.39
CA ASP A 21 10.03 11.67 -25.54
C ASP A 21 8.59 12.11 -25.23
N ARG A 22 7.81 11.30 -24.56
CA ARG A 22 6.43 11.63 -24.14
C ARG A 22 6.43 12.75 -23.11
N LEU A 23 7.31 12.68 -22.09
CA LEU A 23 7.46 13.73 -21.09
C LEU A 23 7.89 15.05 -21.72
N ALA A 24 8.81 15.04 -22.69
CA ALA A 24 9.25 16.26 -23.40
C ALA A 24 8.13 16.93 -24.21
N ARG A 25 7.15 16.17 -24.68
CA ARG A 25 5.99 16.65 -25.45
C ARG A 25 4.72 16.85 -24.62
N SER A 26 4.81 16.71 -23.29
CA SER A 26 3.65 16.81 -22.40
C SER A 26 3.00 18.19 -22.49
N ARG A 27 1.67 18.20 -22.59
CA ARG A 27 0.84 19.42 -22.64
C ARG A 27 0.39 19.76 -21.23
N LEU A 28 1.18 20.54 -20.51
CA LEU A 28 0.92 20.91 -19.13
C LEU A 28 -0.03 22.12 -19.05
N LEU A 29 -0.97 22.05 -18.11
CA LEU A 29 -1.97 23.09 -17.87
C LEU A 29 -1.55 23.98 -16.71
N ASP A 30 -2.14 25.18 -16.66
CA ASP A 30 -2.10 26.05 -15.49
C ASP A 30 -3.22 25.68 -14.51
N ASP A 31 -3.09 26.15 -13.27
CA ASP A 31 -4.13 25.95 -12.25
C ASP A 31 -5.44 26.61 -12.68
N SER A 32 -6.56 25.90 -12.51
CA SER A 32 -7.89 26.46 -12.75
C SER A 32 -8.17 27.60 -11.77
N PRO A 33 -8.77 28.71 -12.22
CA PRO A 33 -9.21 29.78 -11.33
C PRO A 33 -10.17 29.26 -10.27
N ARG A 34 -9.98 29.70 -9.01
CA ARG A 34 -10.87 29.33 -7.89
C ARG A 34 -11.05 27.81 -7.70
N ARG A 35 -10.08 27.01 -8.16
CA ARG A 35 -10.10 25.56 -7.92
C ARG A 35 -10.16 25.27 -6.42
N PRO A 36 -10.73 24.13 -5.98
CA PRO A 36 -10.55 23.63 -4.63
C PRO A 36 -9.06 23.47 -4.33
N ARG A 37 -8.67 23.62 -3.07
CA ARG A 37 -7.32 23.24 -2.66
C ARG A 37 -7.20 21.73 -2.77
N SER A 38 -6.25 21.28 -3.60
CA SER A 38 -5.90 19.87 -3.77
C SER A 38 -4.43 19.68 -3.45
N GLY A 39 -4.00 18.44 -3.30
CA GLY A 39 -2.60 18.10 -3.08
C GLY A 39 -1.68 18.48 -4.22
N MET A 40 -2.20 18.59 -5.46
CA MET A 40 -1.41 18.93 -6.64
C MET A 40 -1.58 20.40 -7.05
N THR A 41 -0.48 21.06 -7.42
CA THR A 41 -0.47 22.35 -8.12
C THR A 41 0.19 22.20 -9.48
N ALA A 42 -0.19 23.05 -10.45
CA ALA A 42 0.44 23.07 -11.76
C ALA A 42 1.95 23.31 -11.69
N ALA A 43 2.40 24.15 -10.74
CA ALA A 43 3.83 24.42 -10.52
C ALA A 43 4.58 23.17 -10.04
N TYR A 44 4.04 22.44 -9.05
CA TYR A 44 4.66 21.23 -8.53
C TYR A 44 4.62 20.11 -9.57
N HIS A 45 3.50 19.92 -10.28
CA HIS A 45 3.39 18.96 -11.37
C HIS A 45 4.45 19.19 -12.46
N ARG A 46 4.66 20.47 -12.89
CA ARG A 46 5.72 20.81 -13.85
C ARG A 46 7.12 20.44 -13.34
N GLN A 47 7.37 20.65 -12.05
CA GLN A 47 8.66 20.25 -11.44
C GLN A 47 8.84 18.73 -11.45
N LEU A 48 7.81 17.98 -11.09
CA LEU A 48 7.86 16.52 -11.11
C LEU A 48 8.05 15.95 -12.52
N VAL A 49 7.32 16.46 -13.52
CA VAL A 49 7.47 16.06 -14.94
C VAL A 49 8.88 16.32 -15.44
N LYS A 50 9.46 17.52 -15.11
CA LYS A 50 10.84 17.83 -15.45
C LYS A 50 11.81 16.86 -14.78
N SER A 51 11.63 16.63 -13.48
CA SER A 51 12.48 15.70 -12.72
C SER A 51 12.40 14.29 -13.26
N TRP A 52 11.21 13.82 -13.68
CA TRP A 52 11.03 12.47 -14.22
C TRP A 52 11.71 12.30 -15.58
N ARG A 53 11.67 13.30 -16.45
CA ARG A 53 12.40 13.28 -17.71
C ARG A 53 13.91 13.10 -17.49
N ASP A 54 14.44 13.76 -16.45
CA ASP A 54 15.88 13.78 -16.12
C ASP A 54 16.25 12.68 -15.09
N PHE A 55 15.30 11.79 -14.75
CA PHE A 55 15.45 10.78 -13.69
C PHE A 55 16.42 9.66 -14.09
N ASP A 56 17.44 9.41 -13.24
CA ASP A 56 18.36 8.28 -13.42
C ASP A 56 17.70 6.95 -12.99
N TRP A 57 16.84 6.45 -13.88
CA TRP A 57 16.19 5.15 -13.62
C TRP A 57 17.21 4.03 -13.41
N ARG A 58 18.35 4.02 -14.13
CA ARG A 58 19.36 2.96 -14.00
C ARG A 58 19.97 2.91 -12.60
N ALA A 59 20.19 4.06 -11.96
CA ALA A 59 20.61 4.10 -10.56
C ALA A 59 19.50 3.52 -9.65
N ARG A 60 18.24 3.90 -9.89
CA ARG A 60 17.11 3.40 -9.11
C ARG A 60 16.82 1.92 -9.32
N GLU A 61 16.93 1.44 -10.55
CA GLU A 61 16.82 0.02 -10.91
C GLU A 61 17.89 -0.83 -10.19
N ARG A 62 19.13 -0.34 -10.13
CA ARG A 62 20.19 -0.97 -9.33
C ARG A 62 19.86 -0.97 -7.83
N TRP A 63 19.29 0.12 -7.31
CA TRP A 63 18.87 0.19 -5.89
C TRP A 63 17.78 -0.84 -5.59
N LEU A 64 16.74 -0.91 -6.42
CA LEU A 64 15.68 -1.92 -6.31
C LEU A 64 16.25 -3.33 -6.39
N GLY A 65 17.20 -3.55 -7.29
CA GLY A 65 17.86 -4.85 -7.50
C GLY A 65 18.79 -5.31 -6.36
N ARG A 66 19.09 -4.47 -5.36
CA ARG A 66 19.80 -4.91 -4.15
C ARG A 66 18.94 -5.81 -3.27
N HIS A 67 17.63 -5.68 -3.36
CA HIS A 67 16.69 -6.51 -2.64
C HIS A 67 16.46 -7.80 -3.46
N PRO A 68 16.69 -8.99 -2.91
CA PRO A 68 16.40 -10.24 -3.63
C PRO A 68 14.92 -10.34 -3.97
N GLN A 69 14.60 -10.42 -5.25
CA GLN A 69 13.23 -10.44 -5.76
C GLN A 69 12.94 -11.76 -6.46
N PHE A 70 11.68 -12.18 -6.39
CA PHE A 70 11.22 -13.47 -6.86
C PHE A 70 9.84 -13.39 -7.48
N LEU A 71 9.50 -14.40 -8.27
CA LEU A 71 8.16 -14.67 -8.79
C LEU A 71 7.70 -16.05 -8.30
N ALA A 72 6.45 -16.15 -7.90
CA ALA A 72 5.81 -17.41 -7.55
C ALA A 72 4.46 -17.53 -8.26
N ASP A 73 4.23 -18.66 -8.93
CA ASP A 73 2.95 -18.92 -9.57
C ASP A 73 2.00 -19.55 -8.53
N ILE A 74 0.89 -18.87 -8.23
CA ILE A 74 -0.12 -19.25 -7.24
C ILE A 74 -1.49 -19.18 -7.91
N GLU A 75 -2.19 -20.32 -7.99
CA GLU A 75 -3.44 -20.41 -8.74
C GLU A 75 -3.26 -19.92 -10.20
N ASP A 76 -3.98 -18.89 -10.58
CA ASP A 76 -3.99 -18.28 -11.92
C ASP A 76 -3.27 -16.93 -11.99
N THR A 77 -2.42 -16.63 -11.02
CA THR A 77 -1.61 -15.40 -10.97
C THR A 77 -0.14 -15.69 -10.66
N THR A 78 0.74 -14.80 -11.11
CA THR A 78 2.15 -14.80 -10.72
C THR A 78 2.39 -13.67 -9.74
N ILE A 79 2.81 -14.00 -8.53
CA ILE A 79 3.11 -13.03 -7.47
C ILE A 79 4.58 -12.66 -7.50
N HIS A 80 4.85 -11.37 -7.63
CA HIS A 80 6.16 -10.78 -7.41
C HIS A 80 6.32 -10.40 -5.94
N PHE A 81 7.50 -10.63 -5.38
CA PHE A 81 7.84 -10.20 -4.02
C PHE A 81 9.34 -10.00 -3.84
N ALA A 82 9.72 -9.08 -2.97
CA ALA A 82 11.06 -8.99 -2.41
C ALA A 82 11.11 -9.82 -1.12
N HIS A 83 12.21 -10.59 -0.93
CA HIS A 83 12.37 -11.44 0.24
C HIS A 83 13.72 -11.16 0.90
N LEU A 84 13.71 -10.30 1.91
CA LEU A 84 14.87 -9.93 2.72
C LEU A 84 15.00 -10.94 3.86
N ARG A 85 16.03 -11.75 3.82
CA ARG A 85 16.23 -12.79 4.84
C ARG A 85 17.14 -12.31 5.95
N ALA A 86 16.71 -12.48 7.19
CA ALA A 86 17.58 -12.33 8.36
C ALA A 86 18.75 -13.32 8.32
N SER A 87 19.81 -13.01 9.04
CA SER A 87 20.97 -13.91 9.18
C SER A 87 20.65 -15.17 9.99
N ARG A 88 19.69 -15.09 10.91
CA ARG A 88 19.21 -16.23 11.69
C ARG A 88 18.11 -16.96 10.94
N ALA A 89 18.24 -18.26 10.79
CA ALA A 89 17.26 -19.09 10.10
C ALA A 89 15.90 -19.17 10.82
N ASP A 90 15.90 -19.01 12.16
CA ASP A 90 14.73 -19.03 13.04
C ASP A 90 14.16 -17.63 13.33
N ALA A 91 14.60 -16.60 12.60
CA ALA A 91 14.06 -15.25 12.73
C ALA A 91 12.56 -15.22 12.42
N PRO A 92 11.77 -14.35 13.09
CA PRO A 92 10.36 -14.21 12.77
C PRO A 92 10.16 -13.71 11.35
N ALA A 93 9.13 -14.23 10.66
CA ALA A 93 8.75 -13.76 9.34
C ALA A 93 7.72 -12.65 9.46
N LEU A 94 7.79 -11.67 8.55
CA LEU A 94 6.84 -10.57 8.41
C LEU A 94 6.39 -10.45 6.96
N LEU A 95 5.08 -10.57 6.72
CA LEU A 95 4.45 -10.22 5.45
C LEU A 95 4.12 -8.74 5.45
N VAL A 96 4.54 -8.01 4.41
CA VAL A 96 4.29 -6.58 4.22
C VAL A 96 3.54 -6.38 2.91
N MET A 97 2.35 -5.77 2.99
CA MET A 97 1.42 -5.59 1.88
C MET A 97 1.11 -4.11 1.68
N HIS A 98 1.26 -3.66 0.45
CA HIS A 98 0.94 -2.29 0.04
C HIS A 98 -0.53 -2.13 -0.35
N GLY A 99 -0.92 -0.89 -0.72
CA GLY A 99 -2.19 -0.56 -1.33
C GLY A 99 -2.05 0.36 -2.55
N TRP A 100 -3.07 1.13 -2.88
CA TRP A 100 -3.07 2.10 -3.96
C TRP A 100 -2.85 3.54 -3.39
N PRO A 101 -2.07 4.44 -4.01
CA PRO A 101 -1.43 4.37 -5.34
C PRO A 101 0.03 3.89 -5.30
N HIS A 102 0.48 3.31 -4.20
CA HIS A 102 1.87 2.90 -4.05
C HIS A 102 2.09 1.41 -4.39
N THR A 103 3.35 1.02 -4.39
CA THR A 103 3.79 -0.34 -4.69
C THR A 103 4.72 -0.87 -3.59
N PHE A 104 5.16 -2.10 -3.75
CA PHE A 104 6.17 -2.72 -2.88
C PHE A 104 7.42 -1.84 -2.69
N ALA A 105 7.78 -1.02 -3.70
CA ALA A 105 8.99 -0.21 -3.68
C ALA A 105 8.96 0.89 -2.60
N LEU A 106 7.78 1.40 -2.26
CA LEU A 106 7.63 2.41 -1.20
C LEU A 106 7.84 1.82 0.20
N GLN A 107 7.74 0.49 0.35
CA GLN A 107 7.87 -0.22 1.62
C GLN A 107 9.28 -0.78 1.89
N LEU A 108 10.19 -0.73 0.88
CA LEU A 108 11.52 -1.33 0.99
C LEU A 108 12.42 -0.65 2.04
N ASP A 109 12.34 0.68 2.18
CA ASP A 109 13.12 1.39 3.20
C ASP A 109 12.75 0.92 4.63
N PHE A 110 11.46 0.63 4.88
CA PHE A 110 11.03 0.03 6.13
C PHE A 110 11.54 -1.40 6.28
N ALA A 111 11.50 -2.20 5.22
CA ALA A 111 12.02 -3.57 5.25
C ALA A 111 13.53 -3.63 5.53
N ASP A 112 14.31 -2.70 4.97
CA ASP A 112 15.75 -2.57 5.23
C ASP A 112 16.09 -2.30 6.71
N LEU A 113 15.16 -1.67 7.43
CA LEU A 113 15.31 -1.40 8.86
C LEU A 113 15.01 -2.63 9.77
N LEU A 114 14.62 -3.76 9.21
CA LEU A 114 14.23 -4.97 9.95
C LEU A 114 15.16 -6.18 9.71
N PRO A 115 16.49 -6.05 9.91
CA PRO A 115 17.45 -7.13 9.65
C PRO A 115 17.24 -8.36 10.54
N ASP A 116 16.46 -8.23 11.61
CA ASP A 116 16.13 -9.31 12.56
C ASP A 116 14.93 -10.15 12.13
N PHE A 117 14.31 -9.80 10.98
CA PHE A 117 13.15 -10.48 10.43
C PHE A 117 13.44 -11.06 9.04
N HIS A 118 12.75 -12.13 8.69
CA HIS A 118 12.55 -12.49 7.30
C HIS A 118 11.38 -11.66 6.76
N VAL A 119 11.68 -10.61 6.00
CA VAL A 119 10.65 -9.69 5.48
C VAL A 119 10.28 -10.08 4.06
N VAL A 120 8.98 -10.29 3.82
CA VAL A 120 8.41 -10.55 2.50
C VAL A 120 7.55 -9.35 2.12
N VAL A 121 8.03 -8.54 1.17
CA VAL A 121 7.33 -7.37 0.64
C VAL A 121 6.72 -7.72 -0.70
N VAL A 122 5.41 -7.84 -0.77
CA VAL A 122 4.72 -8.34 -1.96
C VAL A 122 4.28 -7.22 -2.90
N SER A 123 4.18 -7.54 -4.18
CA SER A 123 3.33 -6.80 -5.11
C SER A 123 1.97 -7.51 -5.16
N LEU A 124 0.89 -6.78 -4.91
CA LEU A 124 -0.46 -7.34 -4.99
C LEU A 124 -0.78 -7.80 -6.42
N PRO A 125 -1.63 -8.83 -6.62
CA PRO A 125 -2.10 -9.20 -7.94
C PRO A 125 -2.61 -8.00 -8.76
N GLY A 126 -2.06 -7.81 -9.97
CA GLY A 126 -2.39 -6.68 -10.83
C GLY A 126 -1.63 -5.38 -10.53
N PHE A 127 -0.70 -5.38 -9.58
CA PHE A 127 0.17 -4.24 -9.26
C PHE A 127 1.63 -4.56 -9.58
N ALA A 128 2.37 -3.53 -9.99
CA ALA A 128 3.82 -3.63 -10.25
C ALA A 128 4.14 -4.85 -11.13
N PHE A 129 4.93 -5.80 -10.63
CA PHE A 129 5.41 -6.95 -11.39
C PHE A 129 4.58 -8.23 -11.17
N SER A 130 3.50 -8.18 -10.39
CA SER A 130 2.54 -9.27 -10.27
C SER A 130 1.52 -9.23 -11.41
N THR A 131 1.19 -10.39 -11.96
CA THR A 131 0.10 -10.44 -12.95
C THR A 131 -1.26 -10.28 -12.26
N PRO A 132 -2.26 -9.68 -12.91
CA PRO A 132 -3.62 -9.78 -12.41
C PRO A 132 -4.10 -11.24 -12.42
N TYR A 133 -5.09 -11.57 -11.62
CA TYR A 133 -5.78 -12.86 -11.75
C TYR A 133 -6.34 -13.01 -13.17
N ALA A 134 -6.11 -14.17 -13.77
CA ALA A 134 -6.58 -14.46 -15.14
C ALA A 134 -8.10 -14.61 -15.18
N GLU A 135 -8.71 -15.16 -14.14
CA GLU A 135 -10.14 -15.41 -14.04
C GLU A 135 -10.70 -14.91 -12.69
N GLY A 136 -11.99 -14.55 -12.69
CA GLY A 136 -12.70 -14.12 -11.49
C GLY A 136 -12.27 -12.75 -10.95
N ALA A 137 -12.92 -12.34 -9.87
CA ALA A 137 -12.77 -11.02 -9.28
C ALA A 137 -11.54 -10.92 -8.36
N VAL A 138 -10.98 -9.71 -8.26
CA VAL A 138 -9.99 -9.33 -7.23
C VAL A 138 -10.77 -8.94 -5.98
N THR A 139 -11.01 -9.92 -5.10
CA THR A 139 -11.64 -9.68 -3.79
C THR A 139 -10.61 -9.74 -2.68
N GLU A 140 -10.87 -9.03 -1.58
CA GLU A 140 -10.00 -9.04 -0.40
C GLU A 140 -9.80 -10.46 0.16
N ARG A 141 -10.85 -11.29 0.12
CA ARG A 141 -10.78 -12.70 0.55
C ARG A 141 -9.85 -13.52 -0.34
N ARG A 142 -9.90 -13.31 -1.65
CA ARG A 142 -9.02 -14.01 -2.58
C ARG A 142 -7.57 -13.56 -2.41
N LEU A 143 -7.35 -12.26 -2.24
CA LEU A 143 -6.02 -11.73 -1.92
C LEU A 143 -5.48 -12.36 -0.62
N ALA A 144 -6.31 -12.46 0.42
CA ALA A 144 -5.91 -13.07 1.69
C ALA A 144 -5.49 -14.53 1.52
N VAL A 145 -6.24 -15.34 0.76
CA VAL A 145 -5.89 -16.73 0.47
C VAL A 145 -4.59 -16.83 -0.31
N THR A 146 -4.44 -16.05 -1.39
CA THR A 146 -3.24 -16.06 -2.23
C THR A 146 -1.97 -15.70 -1.43
N LEU A 147 -2.04 -14.65 -0.60
CA LEU A 147 -0.90 -14.18 0.17
C LEU A 147 -0.59 -15.09 1.38
N HIS A 148 -1.59 -15.69 1.99
CA HIS A 148 -1.39 -16.74 2.98
C HIS A 148 -0.69 -17.96 2.35
N THR A 149 -1.13 -18.42 1.18
CA THR A 149 -0.51 -19.50 0.41
C THR A 149 0.95 -19.17 0.07
N LEU A 150 1.25 -17.92 -0.31
CA LEU A 150 2.64 -17.48 -0.53
C LEU A 150 3.49 -17.72 0.72
N MET A 151 3.01 -17.30 1.89
CA MET A 151 3.78 -17.41 3.12
C MET A 151 3.95 -18.86 3.59
N THR A 152 2.90 -19.67 3.54
CA THR A 152 2.88 -21.02 4.12
C THR A 152 3.34 -22.10 3.14
N ASP A 153 2.67 -22.22 2.00
CA ASP A 153 2.88 -23.34 1.10
C ASP A 153 4.07 -23.12 0.17
N VAL A 154 4.35 -21.86 -0.18
CA VAL A 154 5.43 -21.50 -1.09
C VAL A 154 6.74 -21.25 -0.35
N LEU A 155 6.70 -20.40 0.70
CA LEU A 155 7.89 -19.98 1.44
C LEU A 155 8.15 -20.83 2.69
N GLY A 156 7.17 -21.61 3.14
CA GLY A 156 7.31 -22.55 4.26
C GLY A 156 7.26 -21.91 5.65
N TYR A 157 6.79 -20.68 5.77
CA TYR A 157 6.62 -20.01 7.05
C TYR A 157 5.40 -20.54 7.79
N ARG A 158 5.63 -21.39 8.77
CA ARG A 158 4.56 -21.98 9.60
C ARG A 158 3.85 -20.96 10.49
N ARG A 159 4.57 -19.87 10.83
CA ARG A 159 4.05 -18.78 11.64
C ARG A 159 4.71 -17.46 11.24
N TYR A 160 3.93 -16.38 11.10
CA TYR A 160 4.44 -15.08 10.66
C TYR A 160 3.61 -13.92 11.24
N LEU A 161 4.23 -12.75 11.31
CA LEU A 161 3.55 -11.47 11.51
C LEU A 161 3.03 -10.94 10.17
N THR A 162 1.98 -10.14 10.19
CA THR A 162 1.43 -9.54 8.98
C THR A 162 1.15 -8.05 9.17
N TYR A 163 1.38 -7.29 8.11
CA TYR A 163 1.12 -5.86 7.99
C TYR A 163 0.50 -5.56 6.64
N GLY A 164 -0.58 -4.77 6.63
CA GLY A 164 -1.23 -4.30 5.42
C GLY A 164 -1.80 -2.90 5.62
N GLU A 165 -1.73 -2.09 4.57
CA GLU A 165 -2.26 -0.73 4.55
C GLU A 165 -3.13 -0.50 3.32
N ASP A 166 -4.08 0.45 3.38
CA ASP A 166 -5.01 0.80 2.30
C ASP A 166 -5.80 -0.43 1.79
N VAL A 167 -5.74 -0.78 0.51
CA VAL A 167 -6.38 -1.98 -0.07
C VAL A 167 -6.06 -3.25 0.72
N SER A 168 -4.86 -3.33 1.28
CA SER A 168 -4.43 -4.49 2.05
C SER A 168 -4.81 -4.45 3.53
N ALA A 169 -5.44 -3.40 4.04
CA ALA A 169 -5.86 -3.35 5.44
C ALA A 169 -6.86 -4.46 5.77
N ASN A 170 -7.93 -4.59 4.98
CA ASN A 170 -8.90 -5.66 5.13
C ASN A 170 -8.31 -7.04 4.81
N VAL A 171 -7.38 -7.12 3.87
CA VAL A 171 -6.64 -8.37 3.55
C VAL A 171 -5.83 -8.83 4.77
N ASN A 172 -5.18 -7.90 5.46
CA ASN A 172 -4.42 -8.13 6.69
C ASN A 172 -5.32 -8.73 7.79
N ASP A 173 -6.47 -8.11 8.02
CA ASP A 173 -7.47 -8.58 8.98
C ASP A 173 -8.05 -9.93 8.61
N LEU A 174 -8.36 -10.16 7.32
CA LEU A 174 -8.86 -11.44 6.82
C LEU A 174 -7.86 -12.58 6.99
N ILE A 175 -6.58 -12.35 6.70
CA ILE A 175 -5.52 -13.33 6.94
C ILE A 175 -5.48 -13.68 8.44
N ALA A 176 -5.46 -12.67 9.31
CA ALA A 176 -5.37 -12.86 10.76
C ALA A 176 -6.61 -13.57 11.34
N ALA A 177 -7.81 -13.23 10.85
CA ALA A 177 -9.06 -13.83 11.32
C ALA A 177 -9.23 -15.27 10.81
N SER A 178 -8.80 -15.57 9.57
CA SER A 178 -9.00 -16.88 8.93
C SER A 178 -7.92 -17.90 9.28
N HIS A 179 -6.71 -17.45 9.64
CA HIS A 179 -5.54 -18.31 9.87
C HIS A 179 -4.85 -18.03 11.23
N PRO A 180 -5.58 -18.07 12.36
CA PRO A 180 -5.04 -17.70 13.66
C PRO A 180 -3.87 -18.60 14.13
N ASP A 181 -3.78 -19.84 13.64
CA ASP A 181 -2.67 -20.75 13.98
C ASP A 181 -1.37 -20.37 13.24
N ALA A 182 -1.46 -19.75 12.08
CA ALA A 182 -0.33 -19.35 11.26
C ALA A 182 0.09 -17.89 11.52
N VAL A 183 -0.83 -17.02 11.95
CA VAL A 183 -0.53 -15.60 12.21
C VAL A 183 -0.11 -15.43 13.67
N ALA A 184 1.14 -15.00 13.88
CA ALA A 184 1.70 -14.75 15.21
C ALA A 184 1.17 -13.45 15.82
N GLY A 185 0.82 -12.49 15.00
CA GLY A 185 0.27 -11.21 15.36
C GLY A 185 0.06 -10.31 14.15
N VAL A 186 -0.78 -9.30 14.29
CA VAL A 186 -1.14 -8.36 13.24
C VAL A 186 -0.73 -6.94 13.62
N LEU A 187 -0.03 -6.27 12.69
CA LEU A 187 0.30 -4.84 12.77
C LEU A 187 -0.68 -4.07 11.89
N VAL A 188 -1.27 -3.03 12.42
CA VAL A 188 -2.38 -2.31 11.82
C VAL A 188 -2.13 -0.81 11.88
N THR A 189 -2.20 -0.15 10.73
CA THR A 189 -2.16 1.31 10.59
C THR A 189 -3.46 1.87 10.02
N HIS A 190 -4.24 1.04 9.33
CA HIS A 190 -5.60 1.28 8.89
C HIS A 190 -6.50 0.26 9.60
N ALA A 191 -7.08 0.66 10.72
CA ALA A 191 -7.91 -0.23 11.52
C ALA A 191 -9.23 -0.53 10.81
N HIS A 192 -9.84 -1.65 11.16
CA HIS A 192 -11.08 -2.14 10.57
C HIS A 192 -12.17 -1.08 10.47
N PHE A 193 -12.69 -0.86 9.27
CA PHE A 193 -13.82 0.03 9.04
C PHE A 193 -15.13 -0.76 9.14
N PRO A 194 -15.94 -0.48 10.16
CA PRO A 194 -17.21 -1.18 10.33
C PRO A 194 -18.11 -1.06 9.10
N THR A 195 -18.72 -2.17 8.75
CA THR A 195 -19.76 -2.23 7.72
C THR A 195 -20.95 -1.31 8.04
N PRO A 196 -21.83 -0.98 7.09
CA PRO A 196 -23.04 -0.22 7.36
C PRO A 196 -23.88 -0.80 8.52
N ASP A 197 -24.00 -2.13 8.61
CA ASP A 197 -24.76 -2.80 9.67
C ASP A 197 -24.10 -2.62 11.04
N GLU A 198 -22.77 -2.76 11.12
CA GLU A 198 -22.01 -2.50 12.35
C GLU A 198 -22.10 -1.05 12.78
N ARG A 199 -22.11 -0.09 11.84
CA ARG A 199 -22.28 1.36 12.13
C ARG A 199 -23.64 1.68 12.74
N HIS A 200 -24.70 0.96 12.37
CA HIS A 200 -26.02 1.14 12.98
C HIS A 200 -26.06 0.73 14.46
N GLN A 201 -25.12 -0.10 14.91
CA GLN A 201 -25.04 -0.53 16.32
C GLN A 201 -24.21 0.41 17.19
N VAL A 202 -23.58 1.43 16.59
CA VAL A 202 -22.73 2.39 17.29
C VAL A 202 -23.55 3.29 18.23
N THR A 203 -23.19 3.29 19.51
CA THR A 203 -23.88 4.04 20.55
C THR A 203 -23.07 5.22 21.11
N SER A 204 -21.75 5.13 21.05
CA SER A 204 -20.84 6.13 21.63
C SER A 204 -20.86 7.44 20.82
N LEU A 205 -20.73 8.58 21.50
CA LEU A 205 -20.60 9.89 20.84
C LEU A 205 -19.32 10.03 20.06
N GLU A 206 -18.22 9.46 20.55
CA GLU A 206 -16.91 9.46 19.91
C GLU A 206 -16.96 8.71 18.57
N GLU A 207 -17.53 7.51 18.56
CA GLU A 207 -17.68 6.69 17.36
C GLU A 207 -18.57 7.35 16.31
N ARG A 208 -19.69 7.95 16.75
CA ARG A 208 -20.55 8.73 15.84
C ARG A 208 -19.83 9.93 15.24
N ALA A 209 -19.04 10.65 16.04
CA ALA A 209 -18.23 11.76 15.55
C ALA A 209 -17.15 11.30 14.56
N PHE A 210 -16.53 10.15 14.81
CA PHE A 210 -15.59 9.52 13.87
C PHE A 210 -16.26 9.23 12.53
N PHE A 211 -17.42 8.55 12.51
CA PHE A 211 -18.12 8.25 11.25
C PHE A 211 -18.60 9.49 10.51
N ALA A 212 -19.00 10.54 11.23
CA ALA A 212 -19.36 11.81 10.60
C ALA A 212 -18.16 12.48 9.92
N ARG A 213 -16.98 12.46 10.56
CA ARG A 213 -15.74 12.97 9.96
C ARG A 213 -15.33 12.13 8.75
N LEU A 214 -15.41 10.81 8.85
CA LEU A 214 -15.10 9.88 7.76
C LEU A 214 -16.00 10.15 6.55
N ALA A 215 -17.31 10.30 6.75
CA ALA A 215 -18.25 10.61 5.67
C ALA A 215 -17.95 11.95 5.00
N ALA A 216 -17.65 12.99 5.78
CA ALA A 216 -17.28 14.30 5.25
C ALA A 216 -15.95 14.28 4.48
N SER A 217 -14.97 13.49 4.92
CA SER A 217 -13.72 13.30 4.21
C SER A 217 -13.93 12.55 2.90
N HIS A 218 -14.75 11.51 2.90
CA HIS A 218 -15.07 10.74 1.71
C HIS A 218 -15.84 11.58 0.67
N GLU A 219 -16.78 12.43 1.11
CA GLU A 219 -17.46 13.39 0.22
C GLU A 219 -16.48 14.36 -0.43
N LYS A 220 -15.48 14.81 0.32
CA LYS A 220 -14.48 15.77 -0.16
C LYS A 220 -13.46 15.15 -1.12
N ASP A 221 -12.96 13.95 -0.84
CA ASP A 221 -11.81 13.33 -1.52
C ASP A 221 -12.10 11.96 -2.17
N GLY A 222 -13.28 11.38 -2.00
CA GLY A 222 -13.63 10.05 -2.50
C GLY A 222 -13.83 9.94 -4.01
N ALA A 223 -13.77 11.06 -4.76
CA ALA A 223 -14.06 11.08 -6.20
C ALA A 223 -13.13 10.14 -7.01
N TYR A 224 -11.86 10.02 -6.64
CA TYR A 224 -10.90 9.12 -7.29
C TYR A 224 -11.38 7.66 -7.26
N GLY A 225 -11.78 7.18 -6.09
CA GLY A 225 -12.27 5.81 -5.91
C GLY A 225 -13.57 5.57 -6.68
N HIS A 226 -14.48 6.57 -6.69
CA HIS A 226 -15.71 6.48 -7.48
C HIS A 226 -15.43 6.38 -8.98
N VAL A 227 -14.47 7.14 -9.51
CA VAL A 227 -14.08 7.04 -10.95
C VAL A 227 -13.44 5.69 -11.23
N GLN A 228 -12.53 5.21 -10.38
CA GLN A 228 -11.89 3.90 -10.51
C GLN A 228 -12.90 2.74 -10.42
N ALA A 229 -13.95 2.89 -9.61
CA ALA A 229 -15.01 1.89 -9.48
C ALA A 229 -16.02 1.89 -10.64
N THR A 230 -16.28 3.05 -11.27
CA THR A 230 -17.38 3.19 -12.25
C THR A 230 -16.93 3.43 -13.68
N ARG A 231 -15.70 3.90 -13.90
CA ARG A 231 -15.12 4.23 -15.23
C ARG A 231 -13.64 3.85 -15.33
N PRO A 232 -13.24 2.63 -14.85
CA PRO A 232 -11.84 2.23 -14.77
C PRO A 232 -11.14 2.31 -16.13
N ASP A 233 -11.71 1.73 -17.17
CA ASP A 233 -11.08 1.64 -18.49
C ASP A 233 -10.89 3.01 -19.16
N THR A 234 -11.85 3.90 -18.99
CA THR A 234 -11.77 5.27 -19.55
C THR A 234 -10.61 6.04 -18.92
N LEU A 235 -10.47 5.96 -17.60
CA LEU A 235 -9.38 6.60 -16.89
C LEU A 235 -8.05 5.91 -17.20
N ALA A 236 -8.01 4.58 -17.15
CA ALA A 236 -6.81 3.80 -17.43
C ALA A 236 -6.24 4.08 -18.82
N ALA A 237 -7.08 4.18 -19.85
CA ALA A 237 -6.66 4.50 -21.22
C ALA A 237 -5.92 5.85 -21.29
N ALA A 238 -6.41 6.87 -20.58
CA ALA A 238 -5.78 8.19 -20.55
C ALA A 238 -4.46 8.18 -19.77
N LEU A 239 -4.41 7.49 -18.62
CA LEU A 239 -3.23 7.45 -17.76
C LEU A 239 -2.13 6.55 -18.32
N ASN A 240 -2.49 5.47 -19.01
CA ASN A 240 -1.53 4.56 -19.64
C ASN A 240 -0.86 5.18 -20.88
N ASP A 241 -1.47 6.16 -21.51
CA ASP A 241 -0.89 6.87 -22.66
C ASP A 241 -0.11 8.14 -22.25
N SER A 242 -0.49 8.80 -21.17
CA SER A 242 0.10 10.06 -20.71
C SER A 242 0.92 9.87 -19.44
N PRO A 243 2.27 9.85 -19.50
CA PRO A 243 3.09 9.76 -18.29
C PRO A 243 2.89 10.97 -17.37
N ALA A 244 2.71 12.18 -17.92
CA ALA A 244 2.40 13.34 -17.10
C ALA A 244 1.03 13.25 -16.42
N GLY A 245 0.02 12.68 -17.08
CA GLY A 245 -1.28 12.42 -16.49
C GLY A 245 -1.20 11.37 -15.38
N LEU A 246 -0.51 10.26 -15.64
CA LEU A 246 -0.26 9.21 -14.65
C LEU A 246 0.43 9.78 -13.40
N LEU A 247 1.51 10.54 -13.59
CA LEU A 247 2.24 11.16 -12.50
C LEU A 247 1.34 12.10 -11.67
N ALA A 248 0.49 12.90 -12.32
CA ALA A 248 -0.44 13.79 -11.62
C ALA A 248 -1.43 12.99 -10.76
N TRP A 249 -2.01 11.91 -11.33
CA TRP A 249 -2.99 11.07 -10.65
C TRP A 249 -2.44 10.38 -9.40
N LEU A 250 -1.22 9.83 -9.49
CA LEU A 250 -0.57 9.15 -8.36
C LEU A 250 -0.03 10.16 -7.33
N ALA A 251 0.69 11.19 -7.79
CA ALA A 251 1.35 12.15 -6.90
C ALA A 251 0.34 13.00 -6.11
N GLU A 252 -0.86 13.28 -6.65
CA GLU A 252 -1.90 13.98 -5.89
C GLU A 252 -2.20 13.24 -4.58
N LYS A 253 -2.41 11.93 -4.63
CA LYS A 253 -2.73 11.13 -3.46
C LYS A 253 -1.54 10.93 -2.52
N LEU A 254 -0.33 10.78 -3.06
CA LEU A 254 0.88 10.76 -2.25
C LEU A 254 1.05 12.07 -1.45
N VAL A 255 0.66 13.21 -2.03
CA VAL A 255 0.71 14.51 -1.34
C VAL A 255 -0.43 14.68 -0.34
N GLU A 256 -1.67 14.40 -0.75
CA GLU A 256 -2.86 14.67 0.06
C GLU A 256 -2.96 13.78 1.29
N TRP A 257 -2.52 12.53 1.18
CA TRP A 257 -2.65 11.54 2.24
C TRP A 257 -1.41 11.43 3.15
N SER A 258 -0.31 12.09 2.77
CA SER A 258 0.87 12.17 3.64
C SER A 258 0.73 13.25 4.71
N ASP A 259 1.46 13.10 5.81
CA ASP A 259 1.57 14.08 6.90
C ASP A 259 2.37 15.31 6.45
N THR A 260 1.71 16.19 5.70
CA THR A 260 2.29 17.40 5.11
C THR A 260 1.46 18.65 5.41
N PRO A 261 2.08 19.83 5.49
CA PRO A 261 1.33 21.07 5.65
C PRO A 261 0.38 21.34 4.47
N PRO A 262 -0.87 21.73 4.74
CA PRO A 262 -1.81 22.06 3.67
C PRO A 262 -1.32 23.20 2.78
N GLY A 263 -1.43 23.02 1.46
CA GLY A 263 -1.11 24.06 0.46
C GLY A 263 0.34 24.15 0.02
N ASP A 264 1.22 23.30 0.55
CA ASP A 264 2.59 23.13 0.07
C ASP A 264 2.81 21.67 -0.39
N PRO A 265 2.49 21.35 -1.65
CA PRO A 265 2.63 19.98 -2.15
C PRO A 265 4.10 19.49 -2.15
N ALA A 266 5.08 20.39 -2.27
CA ALA A 266 6.48 19.99 -2.27
C ALA A 266 6.96 19.55 -0.87
N ALA A 267 6.23 19.87 0.20
CA ALA A 267 6.55 19.43 1.55
C ALA A 267 6.47 17.91 1.72
N VAL A 268 5.76 17.21 0.85
CA VAL A 268 5.72 15.72 0.84
C VAL A 268 7.13 15.13 0.70
N GLU A 269 8.04 15.82 0.03
CA GLU A 269 9.40 15.32 -0.22
C GLU A 269 10.24 15.14 1.06
N ALA A 270 9.83 15.75 2.16
CA ALA A 270 10.40 15.50 3.48
C ALA A 270 9.97 14.14 4.08
N ARG A 271 8.88 13.56 3.59
CA ARG A 271 8.31 12.25 4.00
C ARG A 271 8.57 11.17 2.95
N ILE A 272 8.18 11.46 1.74
CA ILE A 272 8.35 10.59 0.56
C ILE A 272 9.15 11.39 -0.45
N SER A 273 10.45 11.12 -0.55
CA SER A 273 11.35 11.91 -1.42
C SER A 273 10.87 11.90 -2.88
N ARG A 274 11.25 12.93 -3.64
CA ARG A 274 10.94 13.02 -5.09
C ARG A 274 11.37 11.76 -5.85
N GLU A 275 12.52 11.21 -5.50
CA GLU A 275 13.00 9.96 -6.09
C GLU A 275 12.01 8.80 -5.86
N ARG A 276 11.44 8.69 -4.66
CA ARG A 276 10.45 7.65 -4.31
C ARG A 276 9.14 7.88 -5.04
N ILE A 277 8.65 9.13 -5.12
CA ILE A 277 7.45 9.49 -5.90
C ILE A 277 7.64 9.10 -7.37
N LEU A 278 8.78 9.45 -7.96
CA LEU A 278 9.09 9.11 -9.36
C LEU A 278 9.31 7.61 -9.56
N THR A 279 9.77 6.89 -8.54
CA THR A 279 9.88 5.43 -8.59
C THR A 279 8.50 4.78 -8.71
N GLU A 280 7.52 5.23 -7.93
CA GLU A 280 6.14 4.73 -8.03
C GLU A 280 5.57 4.98 -9.43
N ALA A 281 5.64 6.21 -9.93
CA ALA A 281 5.18 6.54 -11.27
C ALA A 281 5.90 5.70 -12.36
N MET A 282 7.20 5.48 -12.19
CA MET A 282 8.00 4.68 -13.12
C MET A 282 7.59 3.21 -13.14
N ILE A 283 7.34 2.61 -11.96
CA ILE A 283 6.88 1.22 -11.88
C ILE A 283 5.52 1.07 -12.58
N TYR A 284 4.54 1.93 -12.29
CA TYR A 284 3.26 1.92 -12.99
C TYR A 284 3.40 2.08 -14.50
N TRP A 285 4.31 2.96 -14.94
CA TRP A 285 4.54 3.22 -16.36
C TRP A 285 5.10 2.00 -17.09
N VAL A 286 6.18 1.40 -16.57
CA VAL A 286 6.88 0.30 -17.25
C VAL A 286 6.10 -1.01 -17.21
N THR A 287 5.26 -1.20 -16.22
CA THR A 287 4.41 -2.39 -16.09
C THR A 287 3.04 -2.22 -16.71
N GLN A 288 2.64 -0.98 -17.07
CA GLN A 288 1.31 -0.64 -17.56
C GLN A 288 0.19 -1.11 -16.60
N SER A 289 0.48 -1.13 -15.29
CA SER A 289 -0.39 -1.72 -14.28
C SER A 289 -1.47 -0.77 -13.75
N ILE A 290 -1.57 0.47 -14.28
CA ILE A 290 -2.56 1.43 -13.77
C ILE A 290 -4.00 0.91 -13.90
N GLY A 291 -4.36 0.29 -15.03
CA GLY A 291 -5.69 -0.25 -15.24
C GLY A 291 -5.99 -1.45 -14.34
N SER A 292 -5.05 -2.40 -14.21
CA SER A 292 -5.22 -3.56 -13.33
C SER A 292 -5.26 -3.19 -11.86
N SER A 293 -4.58 -2.10 -11.46
CA SER A 293 -4.61 -1.59 -10.08
C SER A 293 -5.97 -1.03 -9.65
N PHE A 294 -6.87 -0.76 -10.60
CA PHE A 294 -8.24 -0.31 -10.31
C PHE A 294 -9.19 -1.46 -9.98
N ARG A 295 -8.84 -2.71 -10.31
CA ARG A 295 -9.71 -3.88 -10.10
C ARG A 295 -10.24 -4.01 -8.66
N PRO A 296 -9.48 -3.78 -7.60
CA PRO A 296 -10.02 -3.80 -6.23
C PRO A 296 -11.19 -2.85 -6.01
N TYR A 297 -11.26 -1.73 -6.74
CA TYR A 297 -12.31 -0.72 -6.58
C TYR A 297 -13.63 -1.11 -7.24
N TYR A 298 -13.62 -1.76 -8.41
CA TYR A 298 -14.85 -2.14 -9.11
C TYR A 298 -15.23 -3.61 -8.94
N GLU A 299 -14.29 -4.48 -8.60
CA GLU A 299 -14.53 -5.90 -8.33
C GLU A 299 -14.62 -6.20 -6.83
N GLY A 300 -13.98 -5.39 -5.98
CA GLY A 300 -13.93 -5.60 -4.53
C GLY A 300 -15.28 -5.47 -3.83
N ALA A 301 -16.25 -4.78 -4.46
CA ALA A 301 -17.63 -4.72 -3.97
C ALA A 301 -18.31 -6.09 -3.86
N ASP A 302 -17.79 -7.09 -4.56
CA ASP A 302 -18.29 -8.47 -4.52
C ASP A 302 -17.73 -9.28 -3.34
N THR A 303 -17.02 -8.65 -2.40
CA THR A 303 -16.52 -9.33 -1.20
C THR A 303 -17.70 -9.72 -0.29
N PRO A 304 -18.05 -10.99 -0.17
CA PRO A 304 -19.25 -11.40 0.57
C PRO A 304 -19.02 -11.36 2.08
N GLY A 305 -19.90 -10.65 2.77
CA GLY A 305 -20.05 -10.71 4.23
C GLY A 305 -18.99 -9.93 5.03
N PRO A 306 -19.21 -9.75 6.34
CA PRO A 306 -18.31 -9.02 7.22
C PRO A 306 -16.99 -9.77 7.43
N ILE A 307 -15.94 -9.03 7.77
CA ILE A 307 -14.67 -9.60 8.24
C ILE A 307 -14.89 -10.09 9.68
N PRO A 308 -14.58 -11.36 9.98
CA PRO A 308 -14.68 -11.85 11.35
C PRO A 308 -13.70 -11.11 12.30
N PRO A 309 -14.05 -10.93 13.58
CA PRO A 309 -13.13 -10.33 14.55
C PRO A 309 -11.80 -11.07 14.62
N VAL A 310 -10.71 -10.31 14.69
CA VAL A 310 -9.34 -10.81 14.80
C VAL A 310 -9.09 -11.27 16.24
N ARG A 311 -8.61 -12.50 16.41
CA ARG A 311 -8.35 -13.15 17.72
C ARG A 311 -6.88 -13.29 18.05
N VAL A 312 -5.98 -13.08 17.09
CA VAL A 312 -4.54 -13.08 17.31
C VAL A 312 -4.10 -11.76 17.93
N PRO A 313 -2.93 -11.73 18.61
CA PRO A 313 -2.39 -10.49 19.12
C PRO A 313 -2.36 -9.38 18.08
N ALA A 314 -2.86 -8.19 18.42
CA ALA A 314 -2.91 -7.04 17.54
C ALA A 314 -2.21 -5.81 18.12
N ALA A 315 -1.49 -5.08 17.25
CA ALA A 315 -0.94 -3.77 17.55
C ALA A 315 -1.47 -2.74 16.53
N VAL A 316 -2.24 -1.77 17.00
CA VAL A 316 -2.88 -0.72 16.21
C VAL A 316 -2.17 0.60 16.44
N PHE A 317 -1.74 1.22 15.36
CA PHE A 317 -1.05 2.51 15.35
C PHE A 317 -1.82 3.49 14.47
N ILE A 318 -2.33 4.58 15.04
CA ILE A 318 -3.10 5.59 14.31
C ILE A 318 -2.21 6.81 14.10
N GLN A 319 -1.92 7.12 12.83
CA GLN A 319 -1.06 8.22 12.43
C GLN A 319 -1.78 9.58 12.63
N ARG A 320 -0.98 10.65 12.84
CA ARG A 320 -1.50 12.00 13.05
C ARG A 320 -2.38 12.51 11.91
N HIS A 321 -2.02 12.20 10.68
CA HIS A 321 -2.71 12.68 9.47
C HIS A 321 -3.71 11.65 8.92
N GLU A 322 -3.98 10.58 9.67
CA GLU A 322 -5.02 9.61 9.34
C GLU A 322 -6.28 9.88 10.15
N TYR A 323 -7.32 9.10 9.95
CA TYR A 323 -8.54 9.23 10.74
C TYR A 323 -8.27 8.92 12.21
N ASP A 324 -8.68 9.84 13.11
CA ASP A 324 -8.62 9.61 14.56
C ASP A 324 -9.59 8.49 14.95
N TYR A 325 -9.12 7.26 14.77
CA TYR A 325 -9.89 6.04 14.96
C TYR A 325 -10.13 5.77 16.45
N PRO A 326 -11.39 5.54 16.91
CA PRO A 326 -11.70 5.27 18.30
C PRO A 326 -11.11 3.94 18.79
N GLU A 327 -10.47 3.96 19.96
CA GLU A 327 -9.94 2.75 20.58
C GLU A 327 -11.03 1.72 20.90
N SER A 328 -12.24 2.18 21.21
CA SER A 328 -13.39 1.30 21.46
C SER A 328 -13.75 0.42 20.26
N LEU A 329 -13.69 0.98 19.04
CA LEU A 329 -13.88 0.20 17.81
C LEU A 329 -12.77 -0.82 17.61
N ALA A 330 -11.51 -0.42 17.86
CA ALA A 330 -10.38 -1.34 17.78
C ALA A 330 -10.55 -2.51 18.76
N ARG A 331 -10.94 -2.24 20.01
CA ARG A 331 -11.17 -3.27 21.03
C ARG A 331 -12.36 -4.17 20.72
N GLY A 332 -13.35 -3.67 20.02
CA GLY A 332 -14.50 -4.47 19.58
C GLY A 332 -14.11 -5.49 18.49
N PHE A 333 -13.19 -5.13 17.61
CA PHE A 333 -12.79 -5.94 16.47
C PHE A 333 -11.54 -6.81 16.73
N TYR A 334 -10.48 -6.22 17.32
CA TYR A 334 -9.24 -6.92 17.68
C TYR A 334 -9.35 -7.46 19.11
N GLN A 335 -9.78 -8.71 19.27
CA GLN A 335 -10.10 -9.30 20.58
C GLN A 335 -8.88 -9.50 21.49
N ASP A 336 -7.67 -9.60 20.94
CA ASP A 336 -6.40 -9.61 21.68
C ASP A 336 -5.58 -8.34 21.32
N LEU A 337 -6.17 -7.17 21.55
CA LEU A 337 -5.54 -5.88 21.33
C LEU A 337 -4.46 -5.63 22.41
N ARG A 338 -3.19 -5.76 22.04
CA ARG A 338 -2.03 -5.59 22.92
C ARG A 338 -1.52 -4.15 22.95
N VAL A 339 -1.59 -3.46 21.82
CA VAL A 339 -1.13 -2.08 21.66
C VAL A 339 -2.19 -1.30 20.92
N PHE A 340 -2.52 -0.12 21.44
CA PHE A 340 -3.23 0.93 20.74
C PHE A 340 -2.49 2.25 20.97
N GLU A 341 -1.95 2.85 19.94
CA GLU A 341 -1.14 4.05 20.04
C GLU A 341 -1.53 5.06 18.96
N ARG A 342 -1.73 6.33 19.37
CA ARG A 342 -1.84 7.45 18.43
C ARG A 342 -0.45 8.06 18.24
N LEU A 343 -0.01 8.15 17.00
CA LEU A 343 1.30 8.69 16.65
C LEU A 343 1.21 10.20 16.44
N ASP A 344 2.22 10.93 16.89
CA ASP A 344 2.31 12.38 16.69
C ASP A 344 2.77 12.77 15.27
N VAL A 345 3.07 11.77 14.43
CA VAL A 345 3.63 11.93 13.08
C VAL A 345 3.08 10.87 12.14
N GLY A 346 3.24 11.13 10.84
CA GLY A 346 2.89 10.19 9.77
C GLY A 346 1.46 10.36 9.29
N GLY A 347 1.24 9.87 8.09
CA GLY A 347 -0.03 9.86 7.40
C GLY A 347 -0.33 8.48 6.85
N HIS A 348 -1.06 8.42 5.76
CA HIS A 348 -1.59 7.22 5.15
C HIS A 348 -0.51 6.16 4.83
N PHE A 349 0.66 6.60 4.37
CA PHE A 349 1.76 5.71 3.99
C PHE A 349 2.72 5.49 5.17
N ALA A 350 2.21 4.93 6.27
CA ALA A 350 2.90 4.93 7.57
C ALA A 350 4.33 4.40 7.51
N VAL A 351 4.56 3.23 6.90
CA VAL A 351 5.90 2.62 6.82
C VAL A 351 6.82 3.35 5.84
N ALA A 352 6.26 4.16 4.94
CA ALA A 352 7.02 4.98 4.02
C ALA A 352 7.37 6.36 4.59
N GLU A 353 6.47 6.95 5.36
CA GLU A 353 6.63 8.30 5.90
C GLU A 353 7.48 8.33 7.17
N VAL A 354 7.34 7.31 8.02
CA VAL A 354 8.01 7.21 9.33
C VAL A 354 8.60 5.80 9.56
N PRO A 355 9.46 5.32 8.63
CA PRO A 355 9.95 3.94 8.63
C PRO A 355 10.67 3.55 9.93
N ASP A 356 11.52 4.43 10.48
CA ASP A 356 12.25 4.17 11.73
C ASP A 356 11.28 3.96 12.90
N ALA A 357 10.27 4.81 13.02
CA ALA A 357 9.27 4.73 14.08
C ALA A 357 8.46 3.44 13.98
N MET A 358 8.06 3.05 12.76
CA MET A 358 7.31 1.81 12.53
C MET A 358 8.18 0.58 12.73
N ALA A 359 9.45 0.60 12.31
CA ALA A 359 10.38 -0.51 12.53
C ALA A 359 10.65 -0.74 14.04
N ALA A 360 10.81 0.33 14.83
CA ALA A 360 10.96 0.23 16.27
C ALA A 360 9.73 -0.40 16.93
N ARG A 361 8.52 -0.02 16.52
CA ARG A 361 7.26 -0.56 17.02
C ARG A 361 7.03 -2.01 16.61
N THR A 362 7.40 -2.36 15.39
CA THR A 362 7.37 -3.75 14.90
C THR A 362 8.26 -4.65 15.76
N ARG A 363 9.48 -4.20 16.08
CA ARG A 363 10.37 -4.94 16.98
C ARG A 363 9.81 -5.06 18.40
N ALA A 364 9.34 -3.95 18.96
CA ALA A 364 8.75 -3.93 20.30
C ALA A 364 7.57 -4.89 20.41
N PHE A 365 6.71 -4.93 19.39
CA PHE A 365 5.60 -5.87 19.33
C PHE A 365 6.09 -7.33 19.23
N ALA A 366 7.07 -7.62 18.38
CA ALA A 366 7.66 -8.94 18.26
C ALA A 366 8.34 -9.42 19.57
N VAL A 367 9.01 -8.52 20.29
CA VAL A 367 9.57 -8.80 21.63
C VAL A 367 8.45 -9.12 22.63
N ALA A 368 7.39 -8.33 22.66
CA ALA A 368 6.24 -8.57 23.53
C ALA A 368 5.53 -9.91 23.26
N LEU A 369 5.65 -10.43 22.04
CA LEU A 369 5.14 -11.76 21.65
C LEU A 369 6.16 -12.90 21.87
N GLY A 370 7.37 -12.60 22.36
CA GLY A 370 8.44 -13.58 22.55
C GLY A 370 9.03 -14.12 21.24
N LEU A 371 8.89 -13.40 20.13
CA LEU A 371 9.43 -13.75 18.82
C LEU A 371 10.86 -13.23 18.62
N LEU A 372 11.20 -12.17 19.35
CA LEU A 372 12.54 -11.60 19.45
C LEU A 372 12.95 -11.50 20.92
N SER A 373 14.26 -11.48 21.18
CA SER A 373 14.86 -11.30 22.52
C SER A 373 15.21 -9.84 22.80
#